data_bf070561732e6485f18a012d7c9ec2ed
#
_entry.id   bf070561732e6485f18a012d7c9ec2ed
#
_cell.length_a   1.000
_cell.length_b   1.000
_cell.length_c   1.000
_cell.angle_alpha   90.00
_cell.angle_beta   90.00
_cell.angle_gamma   90.00
#
_symmetry.space_group_name_H-M   'P 1'
#
loop_
_entity.id
_entity.type
_entity.pdbx_description
1 polymer ?
#
loop_
_entity_poly.entity_id
_entity_poly.type
_entity_poly.pdbx_seq_one_letter_code
_entity_poly.pdbx_strand_id
1 'polypeptide(L)'
;MRQFIKKIASKAGYQISKKDDTLVKNGIPVDIDDVLFIKLYHECKEFSFTTIEPLFSLYQSVRYVIENNIPGDFVECGVWKGGSAMLITKTLKELGVNDRKIFLYDTFEGMSEPTAKDVDFLGNPAKNLL
;
A
#
# COMPACT_ATOMS: atom_id res chain seq x y z
N MET A 1 -30.01 -21.14 -0.67
CA MET A 1 -29.47 -20.05 0.14
C MET A 1 -28.65 -19.02 -0.69
N ARG A 2 -27.60 -19.39 -1.42
CA ARG A 2 -26.76 -18.46 -2.25
C ARG A 2 -27.55 -17.62 -3.27
N GLN A 3 -28.50 -18.21 -3.98
CA GLN A 3 -29.33 -17.47 -4.96
C GLN A 3 -30.26 -16.43 -4.32
N PHE A 4 -30.75 -16.75 -3.12
CA PHE A 4 -31.63 -15.84 -2.35
C PHE A 4 -30.83 -14.59 -1.89
N ILE A 5 -29.61 -14.78 -1.40
CA ILE A 5 -28.72 -13.66 -1.00
C ILE A 5 -28.37 -12.78 -2.20
N LYS A 6 -28.06 -13.38 -3.36
CA LYS A 6 -27.82 -12.62 -4.61
C LYS A 6 -29.02 -11.78 -5.04
N LYS A 7 -30.23 -12.31 -4.86
CA LYS A 7 -31.48 -11.60 -5.21
C LYS A 7 -31.79 -10.43 -4.29
N ILE A 8 -31.46 -10.55 -2.99
CA ILE A 8 -31.59 -9.45 -2.02
C ILE A 8 -30.57 -8.37 -2.31
N ALA A 9 -29.30 -8.75 -2.50
CA ALA A 9 -28.24 -7.80 -2.83
C ALA A 9 -28.53 -7.02 -4.12
N SER A 10 -29.00 -7.71 -5.16
CA SER A 10 -29.39 -7.07 -6.41
C SER A 10 -30.51 -6.04 -6.25
N LYS A 11 -31.51 -6.32 -5.40
CA LYS A 11 -32.57 -5.35 -5.07
C LYS A 11 -32.06 -4.12 -4.32
N ALA A 12 -30.96 -4.28 -3.57
CA ALA A 12 -30.30 -3.21 -2.83
C ALA A 12 -29.21 -2.48 -3.68
N GLY A 13 -29.12 -2.78 -4.99
CA GLY A 13 -28.15 -2.15 -5.90
C GLY A 13 -26.74 -2.77 -5.85
N TYR A 14 -26.55 -3.90 -5.14
CA TYR A 14 -25.26 -4.59 -5.05
C TYR A 14 -25.21 -5.81 -5.96
N GLN A 15 -24.09 -6.01 -6.64
CA GLN A 15 -23.81 -7.23 -7.40
C GLN A 15 -22.83 -8.12 -6.62
N ILE A 16 -23.29 -9.30 -6.20
CA ILE A 16 -22.41 -10.29 -5.57
C ILE A 16 -21.84 -11.18 -6.68
N SER A 17 -20.55 -10.99 -6.98
CA SER A 17 -19.75 -11.91 -7.80
C SER A 17 -18.97 -12.88 -6.90
N LYS A 18 -18.50 -13.99 -7.45
CA LYS A 18 -17.40 -14.73 -6.85
C LYS A 18 -16.16 -13.85 -6.88
N LYS A 19 -15.35 -13.86 -5.81
CA LYS A 19 -13.97 -13.37 -5.89
C LYS A 19 -13.30 -14.18 -7.00
N ASP A 20 -12.84 -13.49 -8.02
CA ASP A 20 -12.18 -14.14 -9.14
C ASP A 20 -10.73 -14.43 -8.71
N ASP A 21 -10.49 -15.66 -8.27
CA ASP A 21 -9.16 -16.10 -7.84
C ASP A 21 -8.15 -16.12 -9.00
N THR A 22 -8.63 -15.89 -10.25
CA THR A 22 -7.76 -15.73 -11.43
C THR A 22 -7.08 -14.36 -11.48
N LEU A 23 -7.56 -13.38 -10.70
CA LEU A 23 -6.98 -12.03 -10.64
C LEU A 23 -5.75 -11.92 -9.74
N VAL A 24 -5.42 -13.00 -9.01
CA VAL A 24 -4.25 -13.03 -8.11
C VAL A 24 -3.45 -14.31 -8.35
N LYS A 25 -2.16 -14.17 -8.61
CA LYS A 25 -1.21 -15.27 -8.76
C LYS A 25 -0.12 -15.16 -7.70
N ASN A 26 0.02 -16.18 -6.86
CA ASN A 26 0.98 -16.19 -5.74
C ASN A 26 0.85 -14.98 -4.79
N GLY A 27 -0.38 -14.52 -4.56
CA GLY A 27 -0.64 -13.35 -3.70
C GLY A 27 -0.39 -11.99 -4.36
N ILE A 28 -0.04 -11.96 -5.65
CA ILE A 28 0.19 -10.74 -6.44
C ILE A 28 -0.94 -10.58 -7.46
N PRO A 29 -1.58 -9.40 -7.56
CA PRO A 29 -2.54 -9.10 -8.61
C PRO A 29 -1.93 -9.34 -10.01
N VAL A 30 -2.69 -9.96 -10.93
CA VAL A 30 -2.17 -10.36 -12.25
C VAL A 30 -1.84 -9.19 -13.16
N ASP A 31 -2.36 -8.01 -12.87
CA ASP A 31 -2.06 -6.75 -13.55
C ASP A 31 -0.78 -6.06 -13.03
N ILE A 32 -0.17 -6.60 -11.97
CA ILE A 32 1.15 -6.19 -11.47
C ILE A 32 2.17 -7.22 -11.96
N ASP A 33 2.74 -6.99 -13.13
CA ASP A 33 3.71 -7.88 -13.81
C ASP A 33 5.13 -7.30 -13.87
N ASP A 34 5.38 -6.11 -13.28
CA ASP A 34 6.70 -5.50 -13.21
C ASP A 34 7.62 -6.32 -12.29
N VAL A 35 8.58 -7.02 -12.91
CA VAL A 35 9.51 -7.94 -12.21
C VAL A 35 10.38 -7.21 -11.20
N LEU A 36 10.81 -5.98 -11.52
CA LEU A 36 11.61 -5.17 -10.60
C LEU A 36 10.79 -4.77 -9.39
N PHE A 37 9.57 -4.27 -9.60
CA PHE A 37 8.67 -3.94 -8.50
C PHE A 37 8.42 -5.16 -7.60
N ILE A 38 8.10 -6.32 -8.18
CA ILE A 38 7.83 -7.54 -7.41
C ILE A 38 9.02 -7.90 -6.52
N LYS A 39 10.26 -7.80 -7.04
CA LYS A 39 11.50 -7.98 -6.25
C LYS A 39 11.54 -6.99 -5.07
N LEU A 40 11.39 -5.70 -5.35
CA LEU A 40 11.46 -4.65 -4.32
C LEU A 40 10.33 -4.76 -3.30
N TYR A 41 9.13 -5.12 -3.74
CA TYR A 41 7.99 -5.39 -2.86
C TYR A 41 8.31 -6.47 -1.83
N HIS A 42 8.86 -7.61 -2.26
CA HIS A 42 9.22 -8.68 -1.33
C HIS A 42 10.26 -8.26 -0.29
N GLU A 43 11.12 -7.31 -0.62
CA GLU A 43 12.12 -6.77 0.31
C GLU A 43 11.55 -5.74 1.29
N CYS A 44 10.43 -5.08 0.94
CA CYS A 44 9.85 -3.97 1.71
C CYS A 44 8.56 -4.34 2.47
N LYS A 45 7.81 -5.33 2.03
CA LYS A 45 6.45 -5.63 2.52
C LYS A 45 6.34 -5.85 4.03
N GLU A 46 7.34 -6.48 4.65
CA GLU A 46 7.34 -6.73 6.10
C GLU A 46 7.54 -5.45 6.94
N PHE A 47 7.97 -4.37 6.29
CA PHE A 47 8.17 -3.05 6.88
C PHE A 47 7.08 -2.06 6.46
N SER A 48 6.06 -2.51 5.71
CA SER A 48 4.96 -1.67 5.25
C SER A 48 3.64 -2.10 5.88
N PHE A 49 2.84 -1.11 6.27
CA PHE A 49 1.47 -1.33 6.74
C PHE A 49 0.47 -1.45 5.58
N THR A 50 0.86 -1.02 4.37
CA THR A 50 -0.03 -0.99 3.21
C THR A 50 0.03 -2.28 2.39
N THR A 51 -1.00 -2.52 1.60
CA THR A 51 -1.07 -3.64 0.65
C THR A 51 -0.16 -3.39 -0.56
N ILE A 52 -0.13 -4.34 -1.49
CA ILE A 52 0.74 -4.27 -2.68
C ILE A 52 0.34 -3.14 -3.63
N GLU A 53 -0.94 -2.82 -3.76
CA GLU A 53 -1.45 -1.85 -4.72
C GLU A 53 -0.98 -0.41 -4.42
N PRO A 54 -1.09 0.11 -3.16
CA PRO A 54 -0.49 1.39 -2.82
C PRO A 54 1.04 1.42 -2.98
N LEU A 55 1.73 0.32 -2.67
CA LEU A 55 3.18 0.25 -2.88
C LEU A 55 3.53 0.26 -4.37
N PHE A 56 2.74 -0.41 -5.22
CA PHE A 56 2.92 -0.34 -6.67
C PHE A 56 2.69 1.08 -7.20
N SER A 57 1.65 1.75 -6.71
CA SER A 57 1.39 3.15 -7.06
C SER A 57 2.53 4.07 -6.63
N LEU A 58 3.09 3.87 -5.43
CA LEU A 58 4.27 4.60 -4.96
C LEU A 58 5.48 4.38 -5.86
N TYR A 59 5.79 3.12 -6.18
CA TYR A 59 6.88 2.76 -7.09
C TYR A 59 6.74 3.46 -8.46
N GLN A 60 5.55 3.41 -9.05
CA GLN A 60 5.26 4.07 -10.32
C GLN A 60 5.38 5.59 -10.22
N SER A 61 4.98 6.18 -9.08
CA SER A 61 5.10 7.62 -8.84
C SER A 61 6.57 8.06 -8.77
N VAL A 62 7.42 7.29 -8.09
CA VAL A 62 8.86 7.56 -8.03
C VAL A 62 9.47 7.50 -9.44
N ARG A 63 9.16 6.46 -10.21
CA ARG A 63 9.61 6.36 -11.60
C ARG A 63 9.15 7.53 -12.43
N TYR A 64 7.87 7.89 -12.34
CA TYR A 64 7.31 9.00 -13.08
C TYR A 64 8.03 10.33 -12.79
N VAL A 65 8.30 10.61 -11.51
CA VAL A 65 9.04 11.82 -11.09
C VAL A 65 10.43 11.87 -11.73
N ILE A 66 11.14 10.75 -11.73
CA ILE A 66 12.51 10.69 -12.26
C ILE A 66 12.51 10.71 -13.80
N GLU A 67 11.70 9.88 -14.44
CA GLU A 67 11.61 9.77 -15.91
C GLU A 67 11.17 11.09 -16.57
N ASN A 68 10.38 11.90 -15.86
CA ASN A 68 9.94 13.22 -16.34
C ASN A 68 10.80 14.39 -15.84
N ASN A 69 11.94 14.12 -15.20
CA ASN A 69 12.86 15.13 -14.67
C ASN A 69 12.18 16.16 -13.74
N ILE A 70 11.19 15.73 -12.95
CA ILE A 70 10.53 16.61 -11.98
C ILE A 70 11.51 16.91 -10.85
N PRO A 71 11.84 18.19 -10.60
CA PRO A 71 12.82 18.57 -9.57
C PRO A 71 12.24 18.40 -8.17
N GLY A 72 13.14 18.31 -7.17
CA GLY A 72 12.79 18.25 -5.75
C GLY A 72 13.17 16.93 -5.11
N ASP A 73 12.86 16.80 -3.83
CA ASP A 73 13.15 15.66 -2.99
C ASP A 73 11.86 14.91 -2.65
N PHE A 74 11.97 13.80 -1.92
CA PHE A 74 10.84 13.01 -1.47
C PHE A 74 10.55 13.28 0.00
N VAL A 75 9.26 13.28 0.36
CA VAL A 75 8.81 13.48 1.75
C VAL A 75 7.80 12.41 2.11
N GLU A 76 7.98 11.78 3.26
CA GLU A 76 7.02 10.85 3.86
C GLU A 76 6.61 11.36 5.23
N CYS A 77 5.30 11.46 5.46
CA CYS A 77 4.70 11.83 6.74
C CYS A 77 3.95 10.63 7.31
N GLY A 78 4.42 10.12 8.45
CA GLY A 78 3.96 8.85 8.99
C GLY A 78 4.75 7.67 8.41
N VAL A 79 5.81 7.27 9.10
CA VAL A 79 6.85 6.37 8.56
C VAL A 79 6.62 4.91 8.99
N TRP A 80 6.06 4.69 10.16
CA TRP A 80 5.93 3.37 10.79
C TRP A 80 7.27 2.62 10.80
N LYS A 81 7.40 1.48 10.09
CA LYS A 81 8.65 0.71 9.99
C LYS A 81 9.50 1.09 8.77
N GLY A 82 9.08 2.09 7.98
CA GLY A 82 9.85 2.65 6.87
C GLY A 82 9.72 1.91 5.54
N GLY A 83 8.72 1.04 5.36
CA GLY A 83 8.57 0.25 4.14
C GLY A 83 8.43 1.07 2.86
N SER A 84 7.69 2.19 2.91
CA SER A 84 7.56 3.11 1.78
C SER A 84 8.87 3.83 1.49
N ALA A 85 9.56 4.34 2.53
CA ALA A 85 10.88 4.97 2.37
C ALA A 85 11.92 4.02 1.78
N MET A 86 11.90 2.75 2.22
CA MET A 86 12.74 1.70 1.67
C MET A 86 12.44 1.48 0.17
N LEU A 87 11.16 1.42 -0.20
CA LEU A 87 10.75 1.24 -1.59
C LEU A 87 11.20 2.42 -2.47
N ILE A 88 11.00 3.67 -2.00
CA ILE A 88 11.48 4.87 -2.69
C ILE A 88 13.00 4.78 -2.90
N THR A 89 13.76 4.53 -1.81
CA THR A 89 15.23 4.45 -1.85
C THR A 89 15.73 3.38 -2.83
N LYS A 90 15.14 2.19 -2.77
CA LYS A 90 15.53 1.08 -3.64
C LYS A 90 15.17 1.37 -5.10
N THR A 91 14.01 1.98 -5.37
CA THR A 91 13.61 2.39 -6.71
C THR A 91 14.58 3.42 -7.28
N LEU A 92 14.94 4.46 -6.52
CA LEU A 92 15.94 5.45 -6.93
C LEU A 92 17.28 4.81 -7.25
N LYS A 93 17.72 3.87 -6.40
CA LYS A 93 18.99 3.14 -6.62
C LYS A 93 18.97 2.32 -7.90
N GLU A 94 17.89 1.62 -8.21
CA GLU A 94 17.76 0.83 -9.45
C GLU A 94 17.70 1.75 -10.69
N LEU A 95 17.19 2.99 -10.52
CA LEU A 95 17.23 4.02 -11.59
C LEU A 95 18.56 4.77 -11.68
N GLY A 96 19.56 4.44 -10.85
CA GLY A 96 20.87 5.10 -10.84
C GLY A 96 20.85 6.52 -10.27
N VAL A 97 19.80 6.89 -9.54
CA VAL A 97 19.61 8.22 -8.94
C VAL A 97 20.13 8.22 -7.52
N ASN A 98 21.08 9.12 -7.20
CA ASN A 98 21.74 9.21 -5.90
C ASN A 98 21.85 10.63 -5.34
N ASP A 99 21.23 11.60 -6.00
CA ASP A 99 21.26 13.03 -5.67
C ASP A 99 19.95 13.53 -5.05
N ARG A 100 18.96 12.66 -4.86
CA ARG A 100 17.69 12.97 -4.20
C ARG A 100 17.71 12.63 -2.72
N LYS A 101 17.14 13.49 -1.90
CA LYS A 101 16.93 13.27 -0.46
C LYS A 101 15.55 12.71 -0.20
N ILE A 102 15.42 11.96 0.89
CA ILE A 102 14.14 11.50 1.41
C ILE A 102 14.02 12.04 2.83
N PHE A 103 13.02 12.89 3.06
CA PHE A 103 12.72 13.47 4.37
C PHE A 103 11.61 12.65 5.02
N LEU A 104 11.86 12.17 6.23
CA LEU A 104 10.94 11.35 6.99
C LEU A 104 10.43 12.14 8.20
N TYR A 105 9.13 12.32 8.29
CA TYR A 105 8.46 13.01 9.38
C TYR A 105 7.56 12.03 10.14
N ASP A 106 7.96 11.74 11.36
CA ASP A 106 7.23 10.86 12.28
C ASP A 106 7.56 11.31 13.71
N THR A 107 6.79 10.86 14.69
CA THR A 107 7.16 11.04 16.10
C THR A 107 8.32 10.15 16.49
N PHE A 108 8.50 9.00 15.81
CA PHE A 108 9.45 7.93 16.12
C PHE A 108 9.28 7.36 17.55
N GLU A 109 8.15 7.62 18.17
CA GLU A 109 7.77 7.13 19.50
C GLU A 109 6.66 6.08 19.46
N GLY A 110 6.23 5.72 18.23
CA GLY A 110 5.08 4.85 17.97
C GLY A 110 3.75 5.62 17.99
N MET A 111 2.66 4.87 17.94
CA MET A 111 1.31 5.44 17.99
C MET A 111 0.92 5.72 19.43
N SER A 112 0.14 6.80 19.65
CA SER A 112 -0.47 7.07 20.93
C SER A 112 -1.46 5.95 21.30
N GLU A 113 -1.65 5.72 22.61
CA GLU A 113 -2.66 4.79 23.10
C GLU A 113 -4.04 5.12 22.51
N PRO A 114 -4.74 4.15 21.89
CA PRO A 114 -6.05 4.40 21.32
C PRO A 114 -7.09 4.66 22.41
N THR A 115 -7.97 5.60 22.13
CA THR A 115 -9.10 5.95 22.98
C THR A 115 -10.37 5.17 22.57
N ALA A 116 -11.43 5.29 23.33
CA ALA A 116 -12.72 4.68 22.99
C ALA A 116 -13.35 5.24 21.69
N LYS A 117 -12.84 6.37 21.17
CA LYS A 117 -13.29 6.98 19.92
C LYS A 117 -12.57 6.42 18.70
N ASP A 118 -11.46 5.75 18.90
CA ASP A 118 -10.64 5.20 17.82
C ASP A 118 -11.19 3.83 17.43
N VAL A 119 -12.08 3.84 16.47
CA VAL A 119 -12.75 2.66 15.92
C VAL A 119 -12.58 2.63 14.40
N ASP A 120 -12.56 1.41 13.83
CA ASP A 120 -12.60 1.25 12.38
C ASP A 120 -14.00 1.56 11.82
N PHE A 121 -14.13 1.47 10.49
CA PHE A 121 -15.40 1.72 9.79
C PHE A 121 -16.52 0.69 10.12
N LEU A 122 -16.18 -0.41 10.79
CA LEU A 122 -17.11 -1.43 11.29
C LEU A 122 -17.44 -1.23 12.77
N GLY A 123 -16.83 -0.25 13.43
CA GLY A 123 -16.99 0.03 14.86
C GLY A 123 -16.12 -0.83 15.77
N ASN A 124 -15.12 -1.55 15.23
CA ASN A 124 -14.18 -2.32 16.06
C ASN A 124 -13.16 -1.37 16.71
N PRO A 125 -12.89 -1.51 18.03
CA PRO A 125 -11.90 -0.67 18.70
C PRO A 125 -10.49 -0.87 18.12
N ALA A 126 -9.76 0.24 17.88
CA ALA A 126 -8.40 0.22 17.38
C ALA A 126 -7.42 -0.55 18.30
N LYS A 127 -7.72 -0.60 19.60
CA LYS A 127 -6.97 -1.38 20.59
C LYS A 127 -6.85 -2.88 20.25
N ASN A 128 -7.75 -3.41 19.43
CA ASN A 128 -7.72 -4.81 18.99
C ASN A 128 -6.84 -5.03 17.74
N LEU A 129 -6.31 -3.95 17.16
CA LEU A 129 -5.50 -3.97 15.94
C LEU A 129 -4.01 -3.72 16.22
N LEU A 130 -3.67 -3.32 17.44
CA LEU A 130 -2.32 -3.08 17.94
C LEU A 130 -1.89 -4.22 18.85
#